data_c460e7799d0f1fd12fc6e3db9d822f19
#
_entry.id   c460e7799d0f1fd12fc6e3db9d822f19
#
_cell.length_a   1.000
_cell.length_b   1.000
_cell.length_c   1.000
_cell.angle_alpha   90.00
_cell.angle_beta   90.00
_cell.angle_gamma   90.00
#
_symmetry.space_group_name_H-M   'P 1'
#
loop_
_entity.id
_entity.type
_entity.pdbx_description
1 polymer ?
#
loop_
_entity_poly.entity_id
_entity_poly.type
_entity_poly.pdbx_seq_one_letter_code
_entity_poly.pdbx_strand_id
1 'polypeptide(L)'
;TDRSLWFISHVDTVGPGDLSAWDTDPFTPTVKDGRIYGLGCEDNSQSVITTMYACEALFAEHIQIDRNLCFYYASDEETGSDFGMKALLDKGLIQPKDEAIVPDGGSADGSFVEIAEKSQIWLKFTINGKTSHAAMPHLGINACYIGMKFGVELEDALKTRYDKVDTMFNPPMSTFEVTQKFANVESPNVMPGKDVFCMDLRILPDYSVDEVMEFIQGLMKQYEAKYPGINMNVEYLTRVVAPPPTSPESKVVRSLMEAISETGTKAYCGGIGG
;
A
#
# COMPACT_ATOMS: atom_id res chain seq x y z
N THR A 1 17.14 -30.68 -2.53
CA THR A 1 17.44 -29.53 -3.39
C THR A 1 17.73 -28.29 -2.53
N ASP A 2 18.45 -27.31 -3.08
CA ASP A 2 18.87 -26.08 -2.42
C ASP A 2 18.02 -24.86 -2.87
N ARG A 3 16.93 -25.09 -3.61
CA ARG A 3 16.00 -24.07 -4.13
C ARG A 3 14.60 -24.35 -3.60
N SER A 4 13.90 -23.30 -3.25
CA SER A 4 12.53 -23.37 -2.74
C SER A 4 11.56 -22.56 -3.60
N LEU A 5 10.32 -23.04 -3.67
CA LEU A 5 9.16 -22.27 -4.10
C LEU A 5 8.29 -22.07 -2.87
N TRP A 6 8.09 -20.82 -2.50
CA TRP A 6 7.28 -20.42 -1.37
C TRP A 6 5.87 -20.05 -1.83
N PHE A 7 4.87 -20.56 -1.13
CA PHE A 7 3.49 -20.08 -1.19
C PHE A 7 3.24 -19.31 0.10
N ILE A 8 3.00 -18.02 -0.03
CA ILE A 8 2.85 -17.10 1.10
C ILE A 8 1.41 -16.61 1.09
N SER A 9 0.71 -16.81 2.19
CA SER A 9 -0.67 -16.39 2.42
C SER A 9 -0.81 -15.89 3.85
N HIS A 10 -1.93 -15.28 4.21
CA HIS A 10 -2.18 -14.88 5.58
C HIS A 10 -3.48 -15.45 6.15
N VAL A 11 -3.60 -15.45 7.47
CA VAL A 11 -4.74 -16.01 8.22
C VAL A 11 -5.41 -14.99 9.14
N ASP A 12 -4.80 -13.81 9.30
CA ASP A 12 -5.42 -12.68 9.97
C ASP A 12 -6.38 -11.96 9.01
N THR A 13 -7.20 -11.06 9.54
CA THR A 13 -8.19 -10.29 8.78
C THR A 13 -8.30 -8.89 9.31
N VAL A 14 -8.72 -7.95 8.47
CA VAL A 14 -9.20 -6.63 8.91
C VAL A 14 -10.43 -6.77 9.82
N GLY A 15 -10.81 -5.70 10.50
CA GLY A 15 -12.06 -5.67 11.25
C GLY A 15 -13.30 -5.76 10.33
N PRO A 16 -14.44 -6.29 10.81
CA PRO A 16 -15.64 -6.52 10.00
C PRO A 16 -16.34 -5.24 9.50
N GLY A 17 -15.90 -4.06 9.94
CA GLY A 17 -16.57 -2.81 9.63
C GLY A 17 -17.95 -2.69 10.28
N ASP A 18 -18.91 -2.12 9.54
CA ASP A 18 -20.29 -2.01 9.99
C ASP A 18 -21.02 -3.34 9.85
N LEU A 19 -21.31 -3.98 10.97
CA LEU A 19 -22.01 -5.27 11.01
C LEU A 19 -23.41 -5.24 10.38
N SER A 20 -24.06 -4.07 10.33
CA SER A 20 -25.38 -3.92 9.70
C SER A 20 -25.34 -3.97 8.16
N ALA A 21 -24.16 -3.84 7.56
CA ALA A 21 -23.95 -3.94 6.13
C ALA A 21 -23.74 -5.39 5.62
N TRP A 22 -23.66 -6.35 6.53
CA TRP A 22 -23.48 -7.76 6.17
C TRP A 22 -24.81 -8.47 5.97
N ASP A 23 -24.93 -9.24 4.90
CA ASP A 23 -26.10 -10.12 4.65
C ASP A 23 -26.05 -11.42 5.46
N THR A 24 -24.88 -11.80 5.96
CA THR A 24 -24.63 -12.97 6.82
C THR A 24 -23.76 -12.56 8.00
N ASP A 25 -23.69 -13.37 9.05
CA ASP A 25 -22.75 -13.15 10.14
C ASP A 25 -21.30 -13.27 9.63
N PRO A 26 -20.47 -12.22 9.69
CA PRO A 26 -19.10 -12.27 9.20
C PRO A 26 -18.23 -13.30 9.92
N PHE A 27 -18.54 -13.66 11.15
CA PHE A 27 -17.76 -14.59 11.97
C PHE A 27 -18.24 -16.05 11.89
N THR A 28 -19.31 -16.30 11.12
CA THR A 28 -19.86 -17.65 10.91
C THR A 28 -19.90 -17.97 9.42
N PRO A 29 -18.98 -18.82 8.91
CA PRO A 29 -18.95 -19.16 7.49
C PRO A 29 -20.29 -19.71 7.02
N THR A 30 -20.90 -19.07 6.03
CA THR A 30 -22.20 -19.42 5.47
C THR A 30 -22.05 -19.92 4.04
N VAL A 31 -22.45 -21.16 3.77
CA VAL A 31 -22.47 -21.73 2.41
C VAL A 31 -23.86 -21.47 1.79
N LYS A 32 -23.90 -20.68 0.72
CA LYS A 32 -25.13 -20.34 0.01
C LYS A 32 -24.83 -20.18 -1.49
N ASP A 33 -25.71 -20.72 -2.35
CA ASP A 33 -25.62 -20.57 -3.81
C ASP A 33 -24.25 -20.96 -4.40
N GLY A 34 -23.60 -21.98 -3.84
CA GLY A 34 -22.28 -22.46 -4.26
C GLY A 34 -21.11 -21.55 -3.87
N ARG A 35 -21.32 -20.59 -2.97
CA ARG A 35 -20.31 -19.69 -2.44
C ARG A 35 -20.21 -19.81 -0.93
N ILE A 36 -19.06 -19.43 -0.39
CA ILE A 36 -18.80 -19.30 1.04
C ILE A 36 -18.75 -17.80 1.36
N TYR A 37 -19.54 -17.38 2.36
CA TYR A 37 -19.58 -16.02 2.87
C TYR A 37 -19.04 -16.00 4.29
N GLY A 38 -18.20 -15.01 4.58
CA GLY A 38 -17.61 -14.78 5.89
C GLY A 38 -16.36 -13.91 5.78
N LEU A 39 -16.01 -13.25 6.87
CA LEU A 39 -14.78 -12.45 6.95
C LEU A 39 -13.56 -13.39 6.78
N GLY A 40 -12.60 -12.99 5.93
CA GLY A 40 -11.42 -13.79 5.65
C GLY A 40 -11.63 -14.98 4.71
N CYS A 41 -12.85 -15.23 4.18
CA CYS A 41 -13.08 -16.33 3.24
C CYS A 41 -12.35 -16.14 1.91
N GLU A 42 -12.31 -14.90 1.40
CA GLU A 42 -11.58 -14.55 0.19
C GLU A 42 -10.17 -14.08 0.54
N ASP A 43 -10.07 -13.13 1.43
CA ASP A 43 -8.85 -12.50 1.89
C ASP A 43 -8.53 -13.00 3.31
N ASN A 44 -7.65 -14.05 3.50
CA ASN A 44 -6.91 -14.75 2.42
C ASN A 44 -7.03 -16.28 2.59
N SER A 45 -8.07 -16.80 3.30
CA SER A 45 -8.22 -18.24 3.60
C SER A 45 -8.36 -19.10 2.34
N GLN A 46 -8.93 -18.59 1.25
CA GLN A 46 -9.02 -19.32 -0.01
C GLN A 46 -7.63 -19.73 -0.52
N SER A 47 -6.65 -18.87 -0.40
CA SER A 47 -5.28 -19.09 -0.87
C SER A 47 -4.55 -20.14 -0.04
N VAL A 48 -4.81 -20.17 1.27
CA VAL A 48 -4.33 -21.23 2.16
C VAL A 48 -4.84 -22.59 1.68
N ILE A 49 -6.14 -22.70 1.43
CA ILE A 49 -6.78 -23.95 1.01
C ILE A 49 -6.35 -24.37 -0.40
N THR A 50 -6.35 -23.45 -1.36
CA THR A 50 -6.00 -23.79 -2.75
C THR A 50 -4.56 -24.23 -2.91
N THR A 51 -3.63 -23.61 -2.20
CA THR A 51 -2.21 -24.00 -2.24
C THR A 51 -1.97 -25.37 -1.59
N MET A 52 -2.68 -25.69 -0.51
CA MET A 52 -2.63 -27.01 0.12
C MET A 52 -3.17 -28.11 -0.81
N TYR A 53 -4.34 -27.89 -1.43
CA TYR A 53 -4.93 -28.86 -2.36
C TYR A 53 -4.10 -29.03 -3.64
N ALA A 54 -3.50 -27.95 -4.15
CA ALA A 54 -2.57 -28.05 -5.28
C ALA A 54 -1.37 -28.97 -4.94
N CYS A 55 -0.82 -28.83 -3.73
CA CYS A 55 0.27 -29.70 -3.28
C CYS A 55 -0.18 -31.15 -3.10
N GLU A 56 -1.36 -31.39 -2.51
CA GLU A 56 -1.93 -32.73 -2.37
C GLU A 56 -2.13 -33.40 -3.73
N ALA A 57 -2.64 -32.68 -4.73
CA ALA A 57 -2.80 -33.18 -6.08
C ALA A 57 -1.47 -33.60 -6.72
N LEU A 58 -0.41 -32.79 -6.55
CA LEU A 58 0.92 -33.16 -7.05
C LEU A 58 1.46 -34.46 -6.42
N PHE A 59 1.23 -34.66 -5.14
CA PHE A 59 1.64 -35.89 -4.45
C PHE A 59 0.80 -37.09 -4.85
N ALA A 60 -0.52 -36.92 -5.01
CA ALA A 60 -1.43 -37.98 -5.44
C ALA A 60 -1.08 -38.50 -6.83
N GLU A 61 -0.70 -37.60 -7.73
CA GLU A 61 -0.28 -37.91 -9.11
C GLU A 61 1.20 -38.34 -9.22
N HIS A 62 1.91 -38.46 -8.08
CA HIS A 62 3.33 -38.82 -8.03
C HIS A 62 4.23 -37.93 -8.88
N ILE A 63 3.88 -36.64 -9.03
CA ILE A 63 4.67 -35.67 -9.75
C ILE A 63 6.01 -35.45 -9.04
N GLN A 64 7.11 -35.63 -9.76
CA GLN A 64 8.46 -35.37 -9.22
C GLN A 64 8.73 -33.86 -9.21
N ILE A 65 9.04 -33.33 -8.03
CA ILE A 65 9.28 -31.91 -7.82
C ILE A 65 10.80 -31.69 -7.62
N ASP A 66 11.39 -30.78 -8.39
CA ASP A 66 12.82 -30.50 -8.40
C ASP A 66 13.27 -29.46 -7.37
N ARG A 67 12.35 -29.01 -6.49
CA ARG A 67 12.56 -27.98 -5.46
C ARG A 67 11.78 -28.29 -4.18
N ASN A 68 12.09 -27.59 -3.10
CA ASN A 68 11.26 -27.65 -1.90
C ASN A 68 9.99 -26.82 -2.14
N LEU A 69 8.84 -27.34 -1.73
CA LEU A 69 7.60 -26.55 -1.61
C LEU A 69 7.49 -26.09 -0.15
N CYS A 70 7.46 -24.78 0.04
CA CYS A 70 7.38 -24.15 1.36
C CYS A 70 6.06 -23.38 1.43
N PHE A 71 5.36 -23.52 2.56
CA PHE A 71 4.11 -22.82 2.83
C PHE A 71 4.33 -21.95 4.05
N TYR A 72 3.94 -20.69 3.94
CA TYR A 72 3.97 -19.76 5.04
C TYR A 72 2.63 -19.06 5.16
N TYR A 73 2.05 -19.11 6.35
CA TYR A 73 0.78 -18.48 6.67
C TYR A 73 1.03 -17.41 7.74
N ALA A 74 1.05 -16.15 7.28
CA ALA A 74 1.25 -15.00 8.13
C ALA A 74 0.04 -14.76 9.03
N SER A 75 0.24 -14.17 10.20
CA SER A 75 -0.81 -13.85 11.16
C SER A 75 -0.83 -12.38 11.55
N ASP A 76 -0.16 -11.53 10.79
CA ASP A 76 -0.04 -10.10 10.99
C ASP A 76 0.17 -9.32 9.67
N GLU A 77 -0.34 -9.88 8.55
CA GLU A 77 -0.23 -9.25 7.23
C GLU A 77 -0.94 -7.90 7.24
N GLU A 78 -2.18 -7.89 7.67
CA GLU A 78 -3.09 -6.74 7.74
C GLU A 78 -2.62 -5.62 8.70
N THR A 79 -1.59 -5.91 9.48
CA THR A 79 -1.00 -4.97 10.46
C THR A 79 0.45 -4.62 10.15
N GLY A 80 0.97 -5.02 8.98
CA GLY A 80 2.29 -4.64 8.45
C GLY A 80 3.40 -5.67 8.61
N SER A 81 3.06 -6.93 8.95
CA SER A 81 3.96 -8.11 8.89
C SER A 81 5.25 -8.02 9.73
N ASP A 82 5.26 -7.25 10.81
CA ASP A 82 6.48 -7.02 11.62
C ASP A 82 6.98 -8.31 12.31
N PHE A 83 6.05 -9.13 12.79
CA PHE A 83 6.36 -10.39 13.48
C PHE A 83 6.28 -11.60 12.55
N GLY A 84 5.60 -11.47 11.42
CA GLY A 84 5.44 -12.48 10.38
C GLY A 84 6.53 -12.43 9.33
N MET A 85 6.22 -11.87 8.17
CA MET A 85 7.08 -11.92 6.98
C MET A 85 8.44 -11.25 7.19
N LYS A 86 8.49 -10.08 7.85
CA LYS A 86 9.76 -9.39 8.16
C LYS A 86 10.66 -10.25 9.05
N ALA A 87 10.09 -10.87 10.08
CA ALA A 87 10.86 -11.77 10.95
C ALA A 87 11.40 -13.02 10.22
N LEU A 88 10.66 -13.52 9.21
CA LEU A 88 11.08 -14.63 8.36
C LEU A 88 12.30 -14.24 7.51
N LEU A 89 12.24 -13.07 6.90
CA LEU A 89 13.34 -12.50 6.11
C LEU A 89 14.58 -12.23 6.95
N ASP A 90 14.41 -11.62 8.12
CA ASP A 90 15.51 -11.32 9.06
C ASP A 90 16.23 -12.58 9.54
N LYS A 91 15.51 -13.68 9.69
CA LYS A 91 16.09 -14.99 10.01
C LYS A 91 16.75 -15.68 8.81
N GLY A 92 16.66 -15.11 7.63
CA GLY A 92 17.23 -15.66 6.41
C GLY A 92 16.60 -16.99 5.98
N LEU A 93 15.34 -17.23 6.30
CA LEU A 93 14.64 -18.46 5.91
C LEU A 93 14.25 -18.45 4.45
N ILE A 94 13.97 -17.30 3.87
CA ILE A 94 13.82 -17.10 2.42
C ILE A 94 15.14 -16.57 1.87
N GLN A 95 15.66 -17.24 0.87
CA GLN A 95 16.95 -16.94 0.27
C GLN A 95 16.76 -16.17 -1.06
N PRO A 96 17.73 -15.34 -1.49
CA PRO A 96 17.63 -14.60 -2.77
C PRO A 96 17.47 -15.48 -4.02
N LYS A 97 17.77 -16.77 -3.91
CA LYS A 97 17.62 -17.76 -4.99
C LYS A 97 16.26 -18.45 -5.00
N ASP A 98 15.46 -18.25 -3.97
CA ASP A 98 14.12 -18.82 -3.86
C ASP A 98 13.12 -18.00 -4.69
N GLU A 99 12.06 -18.65 -5.08
CA GLU A 99 10.93 -18.03 -5.78
C GLU A 99 9.72 -18.04 -4.84
N ALA A 100 8.86 -17.04 -4.94
CA ALA A 100 7.64 -16.96 -4.14
C ALA A 100 6.43 -16.63 -5.03
N ILE A 101 5.30 -17.22 -4.67
CA ILE A 101 3.97 -16.86 -5.17
C ILE A 101 3.15 -16.44 -3.95
N VAL A 102 2.57 -15.25 -4.02
CA VAL A 102 1.69 -14.69 -3.00
C VAL A 102 0.29 -14.61 -3.60
N PRO A 103 -0.57 -15.62 -3.40
CA PRO A 103 -1.90 -15.65 -4.02
C PRO A 103 -2.89 -14.82 -3.21
N ASP A 104 -2.63 -13.53 -3.08
CA ASP A 104 -3.39 -12.59 -2.28
C ASP A 104 -4.18 -11.59 -3.14
N GLY A 105 -3.54 -11.00 -4.13
CA GLY A 105 -4.17 -10.12 -5.08
C GLY A 105 -4.51 -10.79 -6.41
N GLY A 106 -5.23 -10.08 -7.27
CA GLY A 106 -5.52 -10.58 -8.61
C GLY A 106 -6.68 -9.84 -9.29
N SER A 107 -7.16 -10.42 -10.38
CA SER A 107 -8.38 -10.00 -11.07
C SER A 107 -9.45 -11.08 -10.95
N ALA A 108 -10.73 -10.69 -11.04
CA ALA A 108 -11.86 -11.60 -10.89
C ALA A 108 -11.86 -12.76 -11.90
N ASP A 109 -11.19 -12.61 -13.03
CA ASP A 109 -11.03 -13.64 -14.07
C ASP A 109 -9.70 -14.41 -13.97
N GLY A 110 -8.89 -14.11 -12.97
CA GLY A 110 -7.57 -14.73 -12.75
C GLY A 110 -6.50 -14.39 -13.80
N SER A 111 -6.71 -13.34 -14.60
CA SER A 111 -5.78 -12.98 -15.69
C SER A 111 -4.59 -12.13 -15.25
N PHE A 112 -4.68 -11.47 -14.11
CA PHE A 112 -3.68 -10.51 -13.64
C PHE A 112 -2.58 -11.20 -12.84
N VAL A 113 -1.33 -10.93 -13.19
CA VAL A 113 -0.14 -11.32 -12.44
C VAL A 113 0.56 -10.06 -11.97
N GLU A 114 0.51 -9.82 -10.68
CA GLU A 114 1.20 -8.70 -10.06
C GLU A 114 2.69 -8.96 -9.98
N ILE A 115 3.47 -7.99 -10.47
CA ILE A 115 4.95 -8.04 -10.47
C ILE A 115 5.59 -6.76 -9.92
N ALA A 116 4.79 -5.77 -9.57
CA ALA A 116 5.26 -4.48 -9.07
C ALA A 116 4.20 -3.79 -8.21
N GLU A 117 4.65 -2.91 -7.34
CA GLU A 117 3.79 -2.02 -6.56
C GLU A 117 4.37 -0.60 -6.52
N LYS A 118 3.53 0.38 -6.19
CA LYS A 118 3.98 1.72 -5.86
C LYS A 118 4.37 1.80 -4.38
N SER A 119 5.34 2.64 -4.06
CA SER A 119 5.60 2.97 -2.66
C SER A 119 4.39 3.69 -2.06
N GLN A 120 4.00 3.30 -0.85
CA GLN A 120 2.90 3.89 -0.09
C GLN A 120 3.45 4.76 1.03
N ILE A 121 3.20 6.06 0.95
CA ILE A 121 3.69 7.03 1.93
C ILE A 121 2.50 7.87 2.41
N TRP A 122 2.22 7.82 3.69
CA TRP A 122 1.26 8.72 4.31
C TRP A 122 1.99 9.73 5.17
N LEU A 123 1.74 10.99 4.89
CA LEU A 123 2.37 12.11 5.57
C LEU A 123 1.35 12.94 6.34
N LYS A 124 1.74 13.37 7.53
CA LYS A 124 0.98 14.34 8.30
C LYS A 124 1.81 15.62 8.48
N PHE A 125 1.26 16.70 7.98
CA PHE A 125 1.86 18.03 8.07
C PHE A 125 1.25 18.80 9.24
N THR A 126 2.10 19.44 10.01
CA THR A 126 1.71 20.36 11.08
C THR A 126 2.33 21.72 10.81
N ILE A 127 1.49 22.74 10.70
CA ILE A 127 1.88 24.12 10.50
C ILE A 127 1.60 24.88 11.79
N ASN A 128 2.64 25.43 12.42
CA ASN A 128 2.54 26.21 13.64
C ASN A 128 2.78 27.69 13.30
N GLY A 129 1.81 28.51 13.61
CA GLY A 129 1.83 29.96 13.51
C GLY A 129 1.53 30.60 14.87
N LYS A 130 0.70 31.64 14.88
CA LYS A 130 0.33 32.36 16.10
C LYS A 130 -1.14 32.76 16.08
N THR A 131 -1.89 32.32 17.09
CA THR A 131 -3.30 32.64 17.25
C THR A 131 -3.50 34.13 17.51
N SER A 132 -4.57 34.71 16.94
CA SER A 132 -5.05 36.06 17.28
C SER A 132 -6.56 36.17 16.98
N HIS A 133 -7.15 37.28 17.38
CA HIS A 133 -8.50 37.62 16.94
C HIS A 133 -8.50 37.92 15.43
N ALA A 134 -9.47 37.37 14.66
CA ALA A 134 -9.50 37.52 13.19
C ALA A 134 -9.60 38.99 12.72
N ALA A 135 -10.15 39.88 13.53
CA ALA A 135 -10.17 41.34 13.27
C ALA A 135 -8.81 42.03 13.53
N MET A 136 -7.84 41.31 14.14
CA MET A 136 -6.48 41.82 14.44
C MET A 136 -5.40 40.90 13.86
N PRO A 137 -5.37 40.65 12.54
CA PRO A 137 -4.50 39.66 11.92
C PRO A 137 -3.01 40.02 12.07
N HIS A 138 -2.68 41.28 12.26
CA HIS A 138 -1.30 41.75 12.45
C HIS A 138 -0.65 41.30 13.78
N LEU A 139 -1.44 40.79 14.73
CA LEU A 139 -0.96 40.26 16.00
C LEU A 139 -0.65 38.77 15.98
N GLY A 140 -1.00 38.06 14.89
CA GLY A 140 -0.84 36.64 14.77
C GLY A 140 -0.25 36.22 13.44
N ILE A 141 -0.18 34.89 13.22
CA ILE A 141 0.25 34.25 11.97
C ILE A 141 -0.76 33.15 11.67
N ASN A 142 -1.49 33.30 10.58
CA ASN A 142 -2.60 32.38 10.24
C ASN A 142 -2.07 31.06 9.68
N ALA A 143 -1.95 30.05 10.54
CA ALA A 143 -1.51 28.73 10.14
C ALA A 143 -2.45 28.05 9.16
N CYS A 144 -3.78 28.26 9.29
CA CYS A 144 -4.77 27.65 8.39
C CYS A 144 -4.63 28.19 6.96
N TYR A 145 -4.51 29.51 6.78
CA TYR A 145 -4.30 30.09 5.45
C TYR A 145 -3.03 29.58 4.78
N ILE A 146 -1.94 29.51 5.56
CA ILE A 146 -0.65 29.03 5.05
C ILE A 146 -0.71 27.54 4.75
N GLY A 147 -1.34 26.73 5.61
CA GLY A 147 -1.48 25.29 5.40
C GLY A 147 -2.33 24.95 4.18
N MET A 148 -3.42 25.67 3.93
CA MET A 148 -4.23 25.50 2.72
C MET A 148 -3.42 25.84 1.44
N LYS A 149 -2.68 26.94 1.44
CA LYS A 149 -1.83 27.31 0.29
C LYS A 149 -0.72 26.29 0.07
N PHE A 150 -0.05 25.88 1.14
CA PHE A 150 1.01 24.90 1.06
C PHE A 150 0.53 23.55 0.54
N GLY A 151 -0.62 23.06 1.04
CA GLY A 151 -1.15 21.77 0.62
C GLY A 151 -1.45 21.73 -0.88
N VAL A 152 -2.12 22.76 -1.42
CA VAL A 152 -2.42 22.87 -2.86
C VAL A 152 -1.13 23.02 -3.69
N GLU A 153 -0.24 23.93 -3.29
CA GLU A 153 1.01 24.17 -4.04
C GLU A 153 1.95 22.95 -3.99
N LEU A 154 1.98 22.22 -2.88
CA LEU A 154 2.74 20.98 -2.73
C LEU A 154 2.21 19.89 -3.66
N GLU A 155 0.90 19.66 -3.68
CA GLU A 155 0.25 18.66 -4.51
C GLU A 155 0.54 18.95 -6.01
N ASP A 156 0.33 20.19 -6.46
CA ASP A 156 0.60 20.61 -7.84
C ASP A 156 2.09 20.46 -8.20
N ALA A 157 2.98 20.83 -7.28
CA ALA A 157 4.43 20.73 -7.49
C ALA A 157 4.91 19.28 -7.60
N LEU A 158 4.36 18.37 -6.76
CA LEU A 158 4.66 16.96 -6.80
C LEU A 158 4.16 16.32 -8.11
N LYS A 159 2.91 16.57 -8.49
CA LYS A 159 2.32 16.08 -9.76
C LYS A 159 3.10 16.58 -10.98
N THR A 160 3.60 17.81 -10.94
CA THR A 160 4.41 18.38 -12.03
C THR A 160 5.82 17.79 -12.11
N ARG A 161 6.45 17.55 -10.95
CA ARG A 161 7.84 17.09 -10.90
C ARG A 161 7.97 15.60 -11.18
N TYR A 162 7.00 14.79 -10.70
CA TYR A 162 7.01 13.34 -10.77
C TYR A 162 5.94 12.83 -11.74
N ASP A 163 5.99 13.32 -12.97
CA ASP A 163 4.98 13.17 -14.03
C ASP A 163 5.18 11.94 -14.93
N LYS A 164 6.13 11.06 -14.59
CA LYS A 164 6.39 9.84 -15.38
C LYS A 164 5.14 9.00 -15.50
N VAL A 165 4.95 8.43 -16.69
CA VAL A 165 3.87 7.48 -17.00
C VAL A 165 4.46 6.09 -17.18
N ASP A 166 3.95 5.14 -16.40
CA ASP A 166 4.24 3.72 -16.54
C ASP A 166 2.92 2.95 -16.70
N THR A 167 2.69 2.44 -17.88
CA THR A 167 1.45 1.71 -18.24
C THR A 167 1.31 0.35 -17.56
N MET A 168 2.30 -0.09 -16.82
CA MET A 168 2.20 -1.27 -15.96
C MET A 168 1.20 -1.05 -14.82
N PHE A 169 0.99 0.21 -14.41
CA PHE A 169 0.13 0.59 -13.29
C PHE A 169 -1.20 1.20 -13.73
N ASN A 170 -2.20 1.14 -12.86
CA ASN A 170 -3.47 1.84 -13.02
C ASN A 170 -3.85 2.55 -11.69
N PRO A 171 -3.83 3.91 -11.63
CA PRO A 171 -3.44 4.83 -12.69
C PRO A 171 -1.95 4.75 -13.03
N PRO A 172 -1.54 5.12 -14.27
CA PRO A 172 -0.18 4.88 -14.76
C PRO A 172 0.85 5.92 -14.28
N MET A 173 0.52 6.77 -13.35
CA MET A 173 1.41 7.79 -12.77
C MET A 173 1.47 7.67 -11.26
N SER A 174 2.45 8.32 -10.64
CA SER A 174 2.42 8.55 -9.20
C SER A 174 1.21 9.40 -8.82
N THR A 175 0.62 9.15 -7.66
CA THR A 175 -0.49 9.97 -7.14
C THR A 175 -0.07 10.67 -5.86
N PHE A 176 -0.53 11.91 -5.71
CA PHE A 176 -0.23 12.78 -4.58
C PHE A 176 -1.51 13.52 -4.23
N GLU A 177 -2.17 13.12 -3.13
CA GLU A 177 -3.48 13.65 -2.79
C GLU A 177 -3.51 14.17 -1.35
N VAL A 178 -4.01 15.39 -1.17
CA VAL A 178 -4.38 15.89 0.16
C VAL A 178 -5.68 15.22 0.58
N THR A 179 -5.63 14.35 1.58
CA THR A 179 -6.75 13.45 1.91
C THR A 179 -7.51 13.84 3.16
N GLN A 180 -6.83 14.40 4.14
CA GLN A 180 -7.40 14.67 5.46
C GLN A 180 -7.08 16.08 5.92
N LYS A 181 -8.08 16.79 6.43
CA LYS A 181 -7.94 18.11 7.02
C LYS A 181 -8.56 18.12 8.42
N PHE A 182 -7.77 18.51 9.42
CA PHE A 182 -8.20 18.52 10.80
C PHE A 182 -8.83 19.87 11.18
N ALA A 183 -9.80 19.83 12.08
CA ALA A 183 -10.37 21.03 12.68
C ALA A 183 -9.27 21.79 13.47
N ASN A 184 -9.26 23.12 13.41
CA ASN A 184 -8.21 23.95 13.99
C ASN A 184 -8.70 24.98 15.03
N VAL A 185 -9.91 25.49 14.93
CA VAL A 185 -10.53 26.41 15.90
C VAL A 185 -12.03 26.15 16.00
N GLU A 186 -12.61 26.42 17.17
CA GLU A 186 -14.05 26.23 17.40
C GLU A 186 -14.86 27.43 16.92
N SER A 187 -14.29 28.64 16.95
CA SER A 187 -14.99 29.86 16.62
C SER A 187 -14.40 30.57 15.41
N PRO A 188 -15.25 31.02 14.44
CA PRO A 188 -14.79 31.62 13.19
C PRO A 188 -14.12 32.99 13.34
N ASN A 189 -14.24 33.65 14.52
CA ASN A 189 -13.55 34.90 14.81
C ASN A 189 -12.15 34.71 15.38
N VAL A 190 -11.65 33.48 15.48
CA VAL A 190 -10.30 33.14 15.91
C VAL A 190 -9.45 32.79 14.72
N MET A 191 -8.31 33.44 14.56
CA MET A 191 -7.29 33.09 13.58
C MET A 191 -6.45 31.92 14.10
N PRO A 192 -6.41 30.76 13.39
CA PRO A 192 -5.71 29.58 13.90
C PRO A 192 -4.18 29.76 14.00
N GLY A 193 -3.64 29.42 15.14
CA GLY A 193 -2.20 29.30 15.35
C GLY A 193 -1.60 27.93 15.04
N LYS A 194 -2.45 26.95 14.70
CA LYS A 194 -2.04 25.61 14.29
C LYS A 194 -2.96 25.11 13.18
N ASP A 195 -2.39 24.41 12.22
CA ASP A 195 -3.12 23.73 11.16
C ASP A 195 -2.52 22.36 10.88
N VAL A 196 -3.35 21.38 10.58
CA VAL A 196 -2.91 19.98 10.34
C VAL A 196 -3.65 19.41 9.15
N PHE A 197 -2.91 18.74 8.27
CA PHE A 197 -3.49 17.96 7.17
C PHE A 197 -2.62 16.73 6.87
N CYS A 198 -3.20 15.75 6.16
CA CYS A 198 -2.49 14.57 5.68
C CYS A 198 -2.50 14.49 4.16
N MET A 199 -1.51 13.78 3.63
CA MET A 199 -1.44 13.40 2.22
C MET A 199 -1.19 11.90 2.10
N ASP A 200 -1.82 11.27 1.10
CA ASP A 200 -1.49 9.95 0.57
C ASP A 200 -0.63 10.13 -0.68
N LEU A 201 0.52 9.48 -0.70
CA LEU A 201 1.44 9.46 -1.83
C LEU A 201 1.62 8.02 -2.29
N ARG A 202 1.33 7.75 -3.58
CA ARG A 202 1.63 6.48 -4.25
C ARG A 202 2.68 6.74 -5.31
N ILE A 203 3.91 6.31 -5.04
CA ILE A 203 5.09 6.72 -5.79
C ILE A 203 5.54 5.55 -6.66
N LEU A 204 5.64 5.77 -7.99
CA LEU A 204 6.20 4.78 -8.92
C LEU A 204 7.59 4.34 -8.50
N PRO A 205 7.97 3.06 -8.67
CA PRO A 205 9.25 2.53 -8.22
C PRO A 205 10.47 3.16 -8.91
N ASP A 206 10.26 3.90 -9.99
CA ASP A 206 11.30 4.69 -10.68
C ASP A 206 11.77 5.93 -9.92
N TYR A 207 11.02 6.36 -8.90
CA TYR A 207 11.36 7.51 -8.09
C TYR A 207 11.81 7.08 -6.69
N SER A 208 12.88 7.69 -6.20
CA SER A 208 13.31 7.52 -4.82
C SER A 208 12.36 8.23 -3.86
N VAL A 209 11.84 7.51 -2.88
CA VAL A 209 11.04 8.11 -1.80
C VAL A 209 11.83 9.19 -1.06
N ASP A 210 13.13 8.99 -0.86
CA ASP A 210 13.99 9.95 -0.16
C ASP A 210 14.15 11.25 -0.97
N GLU A 211 14.29 11.19 -2.31
CA GLU A 211 14.31 12.38 -3.18
C GLU A 211 12.96 13.14 -3.15
N VAL A 212 11.85 12.42 -3.10
CA VAL A 212 10.51 13.03 -2.95
C VAL A 212 10.43 13.77 -1.61
N MET A 213 10.92 13.16 -0.53
CA MET A 213 10.92 13.78 0.78
C MET A 213 11.86 14.97 0.88
N GLU A 214 13.03 14.94 0.27
CA GLU A 214 13.94 16.08 0.17
C GLU A 214 13.29 17.26 -0.56
N PHE A 215 12.55 16.99 -1.65
CA PHE A 215 11.80 18.01 -2.36
C PHE A 215 10.71 18.64 -1.49
N ILE A 216 9.93 17.83 -0.77
CA ILE A 216 8.89 18.29 0.17
C ILE A 216 9.50 19.19 1.25
N GLN A 217 10.58 18.74 1.89
CA GLN A 217 11.28 19.51 2.92
C GLN A 217 11.87 20.81 2.37
N GLY A 218 12.35 20.79 1.12
CA GLY A 218 12.81 21.99 0.44
C GLY A 218 11.70 23.03 0.29
N LEU A 219 10.50 22.60 -0.08
CA LEU A 219 9.33 23.47 -0.23
C LEU A 219 8.87 24.02 1.16
N MET A 220 8.88 23.18 2.19
CA MET A 220 8.59 23.61 3.57
C MET A 220 9.54 24.76 4.01
N LYS A 221 10.84 24.60 3.79
CA LYS A 221 11.83 25.64 4.10
C LYS A 221 11.59 26.95 3.35
N GLN A 222 11.17 26.89 2.09
CA GLN A 222 10.78 28.08 1.31
C GLN A 222 9.58 28.79 1.95
N TYR A 223 8.59 28.02 2.42
CA TYR A 223 7.42 28.57 3.11
C TYR A 223 7.78 29.21 4.45
N GLU A 224 8.64 28.57 5.24
CA GLU A 224 9.15 29.16 6.50
C GLU A 224 9.91 30.47 6.26
N ALA A 225 10.70 30.54 5.21
CA ALA A 225 11.39 31.77 4.81
C ALA A 225 10.42 32.87 4.32
N LYS A 226 9.36 32.48 3.59
CA LYS A 226 8.34 33.39 3.07
C LYS A 226 7.40 33.95 4.13
N TYR A 227 7.16 33.20 5.19
CA TYR A 227 6.26 33.54 6.29
C TYR A 227 7.00 33.53 7.64
N PRO A 228 7.75 34.58 7.98
CA PRO A 228 8.55 34.63 9.22
C PRO A 228 7.71 34.34 10.48
N GLY A 229 8.21 33.46 11.33
CA GLY A 229 7.55 33.03 12.55
C GLY A 229 6.61 31.83 12.40
N ILE A 230 6.52 31.25 11.21
CA ILE A 230 5.92 29.94 11.02
C ILE A 230 6.96 28.83 11.24
N ASN A 231 6.49 27.70 11.73
CA ASN A 231 7.28 26.47 11.81
C ASN A 231 6.46 25.31 11.23
N MET A 232 7.07 24.54 10.35
CA MET A 232 6.43 23.42 9.67
C MET A 232 7.09 22.12 10.07
N ASN A 233 6.27 21.10 10.33
CA ASN A 233 6.74 19.73 10.58
C ASN A 233 6.00 18.75 9.70
N VAL A 234 6.70 17.70 9.28
CA VAL A 234 6.15 16.56 8.57
C VAL A 234 6.55 15.27 9.27
N GLU A 235 5.60 14.38 9.47
CA GLU A 235 5.81 13.05 10.06
C GLU A 235 5.22 11.98 9.16
N TYR A 236 5.86 10.80 9.12
CA TYR A 236 5.29 9.63 8.48
C TYR A 236 4.21 9.02 9.36
N LEU A 237 3.04 8.76 8.79
CA LEU A 237 2.04 7.86 9.36
C LEU A 237 2.26 6.45 8.83
N THR A 238 2.68 6.34 7.55
CA THR A 238 3.05 5.08 6.90
C THR A 238 4.24 5.34 5.96
N ARG A 239 5.17 4.40 5.91
CA ARG A 239 6.30 4.42 4.98
C ARG A 239 6.60 2.99 4.52
N VAL A 240 6.01 2.61 3.40
CA VAL A 240 6.30 1.37 2.69
C VAL A 240 6.99 1.74 1.38
N VAL A 241 8.22 1.30 1.21
CA VAL A 241 9.00 1.54 -0.01
C VAL A 241 8.91 0.29 -0.87
N ALA A 242 8.34 0.43 -2.05
CA ALA A 242 8.23 -0.68 -3.00
C ALA A 242 9.60 -1.18 -3.44
N PRO A 243 9.80 -2.50 -3.52
CA PRO A 243 10.99 -3.08 -4.11
C PRO A 243 11.03 -2.83 -5.63
N PRO A 244 12.17 -3.05 -6.28
CA PRO A 244 12.23 -3.10 -7.74
C PRO A 244 11.24 -4.14 -8.29
N PRO A 245 10.56 -3.85 -9.43
CA PRO A 245 9.65 -4.79 -10.05
C PRO A 245 10.28 -6.16 -10.34
N THR A 246 9.51 -7.22 -10.14
CA THR A 246 9.91 -8.56 -10.58
C THR A 246 9.94 -8.60 -12.11
N SER A 247 11.01 -9.15 -12.69
CA SER A 247 11.11 -9.25 -14.14
C SER A 247 10.00 -10.13 -14.72
N PRO A 248 9.27 -9.68 -15.75
CA PRO A 248 8.31 -10.52 -16.48
C PRO A 248 8.97 -11.79 -17.08
N GLU A 249 10.28 -11.74 -17.33
CA GLU A 249 11.07 -12.85 -17.86
C GLU A 249 11.55 -13.82 -16.77
N SER A 250 11.26 -13.56 -15.50
CA SER A 250 11.60 -14.51 -14.43
C SER A 250 10.84 -15.83 -14.62
N LYS A 251 11.47 -16.92 -14.17
CA LYS A 251 10.89 -18.26 -14.35
C LYS A 251 9.52 -18.38 -13.69
N VAL A 252 9.38 -17.86 -12.47
CA VAL A 252 8.11 -17.93 -11.71
C VAL A 252 6.99 -17.18 -12.44
N VAL A 253 7.24 -15.97 -12.95
CA VAL A 253 6.25 -15.17 -13.67
C VAL A 253 5.84 -15.87 -14.97
N ARG A 254 6.81 -16.32 -15.78
CA ARG A 254 6.51 -17.03 -17.03
C ARG A 254 5.69 -18.32 -16.79
N SER A 255 6.09 -19.13 -15.79
CA SER A 255 5.37 -20.35 -15.47
C SER A 255 3.95 -20.07 -14.99
N LEU A 256 3.74 -19.00 -14.20
CA LEU A 256 2.40 -18.59 -13.77
C LEU A 256 1.55 -18.08 -14.95
N MET A 257 2.13 -17.24 -15.81
CA MET A 257 1.47 -16.75 -17.03
C MET A 257 1.05 -17.90 -17.97
N GLU A 258 1.92 -18.90 -18.12
CA GLU A 258 1.66 -20.10 -18.92
C GLU A 258 0.51 -20.92 -18.32
N ALA A 259 0.56 -21.21 -17.02
CA ALA A 259 -0.49 -21.92 -16.30
C ALA A 259 -1.86 -21.23 -16.40
N ILE A 260 -1.91 -19.90 -16.27
CA ILE A 260 -3.14 -19.14 -16.47
C ILE A 260 -3.64 -19.28 -17.92
N SER A 261 -2.72 -19.21 -18.89
CA SER A 261 -3.08 -19.34 -20.32
C SER A 261 -3.66 -20.70 -20.67
N GLU A 262 -3.23 -21.77 -19.99
CA GLU A 262 -3.80 -23.13 -20.15
C GLU A 262 -5.27 -23.23 -19.74
N THR A 263 -5.74 -22.32 -18.87
CA THR A 263 -7.18 -22.23 -18.53
C THR A 263 -8.04 -21.57 -19.62
N GLY A 264 -7.41 -21.08 -20.68
CA GLY A 264 -8.06 -20.31 -21.76
C GLY A 264 -8.15 -18.80 -21.47
N THR A 265 -7.54 -18.33 -20.38
CA THR A 265 -7.51 -16.93 -19.98
C THR A 265 -6.23 -16.26 -20.49
N LYS A 266 -6.34 -15.08 -21.06
CA LYS A 266 -5.15 -14.31 -21.50
C LYS A 266 -4.53 -13.60 -20.31
N ALA A 267 -3.46 -14.16 -19.78
CA ALA A 267 -2.71 -13.57 -18.68
C ALA A 267 -1.97 -12.29 -19.09
N TYR A 268 -1.82 -11.35 -18.14
CA TYR A 268 -1.00 -10.15 -18.29
C TYR A 268 -0.33 -9.77 -16.97
N CYS A 269 0.85 -9.15 -17.09
CA CYS A 269 1.56 -8.61 -15.93
C CYS A 269 1.20 -7.16 -15.69
N GLY A 270 1.21 -6.73 -14.44
CA GLY A 270 1.00 -5.34 -14.07
C GLY A 270 1.46 -5.04 -12.64
N GLY A 271 1.25 -3.80 -12.25
CA GLY A 271 1.54 -3.31 -10.92
C GLY A 271 0.30 -2.71 -10.25
N ILE A 272 0.32 -2.71 -8.93
CA ILE A 272 -0.75 -2.13 -8.10
C ILE A 272 -0.35 -0.81 -7.44
N GLY A 273 -1.29 -0.17 -6.79
CA GLY A 273 -1.08 1.12 -6.11
C GLY A 273 -0.41 1.03 -4.74
N GLY A 274 -0.09 -0.20 -4.27
CA GLY A 274 0.43 -0.43 -2.92
C GLY A 274 -0.66 -0.44 -1.88
#